data_83693e3579b992e87341b5795fc5d4e8
#
_entry.id   83693e3579b992e87341b5795fc5d4e8
#
_cell.length_a   1.000
_cell.length_b   1.000
_cell.length_c   1.000
_cell.angle_alpha   90.00
_cell.angle_beta   90.00
_cell.angle_gamma   90.00
#
_symmetry.space_group_name_H-M   'P 1'
#
loop_
_entity.id
_entity.type
_entity.pdbx_description
1 polymer ?
#
loop_
_entity_poly.entity_id
_entity_poly.type
_entity_poly.pdbx_seq_one_letter_code
_entity_poly.pdbx_strand_id
1 'polypeptide(L)'
;YKRQHRMLAELQPTAIRGNYSEIHALLANAGTGTGVDAVVDAAHPALSVDALARGMQDYLRTLSFPMILVASGREDIVASRDALCFVKNGSPRMSRVTGTGCMATEVLAAFLAVATEEEAAFRAAVFATAFMGIAGEIAEEMAPRGSGSYHIALIDALSTITAEEVAGRISLGETKTVEN
;
A
#
# COMPACT_ATOMS: atom_id res chain seq x y z
N TYR A 1 9.37 19.39 0.38
CA TYR A 1 7.99 18.97 0.73
C TYR A 1 6.94 19.87 0.08
N LYS A 2 7.02 21.21 0.13
CA LYS A 2 6.09 22.11 -0.60
C LYS A 2 6.00 21.79 -2.10
N ARG A 3 7.08 21.29 -2.69
CA ARG A 3 7.13 20.87 -4.10
C ARG A 3 6.32 19.61 -4.38
N GLN A 4 6.27 18.67 -3.43
CA GLN A 4 5.46 17.45 -3.56
C GLN A 4 3.96 17.75 -3.59
N HIS A 5 3.45 18.55 -2.65
CA HIS A 5 2.04 18.95 -2.63
C HIS A 5 1.62 19.70 -3.90
N ARG A 6 2.51 20.56 -4.42
CA ARG A 6 2.26 21.25 -5.68
C ARG A 6 2.18 20.25 -6.83
N MET A 7 3.10 19.28 -6.90
CA MET A 7 3.06 18.22 -7.92
C MET A 7 1.77 17.40 -7.82
N LEU A 8 1.32 17.05 -6.62
CA LEU A 8 0.07 16.30 -6.41
C LEU A 8 -1.14 17.06 -6.91
N ALA A 9 -1.23 18.37 -6.63
CA ALA A 9 -2.31 19.22 -7.10
C ALA A 9 -2.32 19.40 -8.62
N GLU A 10 -1.14 19.44 -9.25
CA GLU A 10 -1.00 19.60 -10.70
C GLU A 10 -1.22 18.26 -11.45
N LEU A 11 -0.70 17.15 -10.94
CA LEU A 11 -0.72 15.85 -11.63
C LEU A 11 -1.97 15.02 -11.31
N GLN A 12 -2.59 15.23 -10.16
CA GLN A 12 -3.76 14.47 -9.69
C GLN A 12 -3.60 12.95 -9.89
N PRO A 13 -2.58 12.32 -9.29
CA PRO A 13 -2.31 10.91 -9.52
C PRO A 13 -3.46 10.05 -8.99
N THR A 14 -3.75 8.94 -9.67
CA THR A 14 -4.76 7.97 -9.24
C THR A 14 -4.37 7.31 -7.92
N ALA A 15 -3.07 7.05 -7.71
CA ALA A 15 -2.57 6.45 -6.48
C ALA A 15 -1.18 6.94 -6.11
N ILE A 16 -0.88 6.91 -4.80
CA ILE A 16 0.46 7.07 -4.26
C ILE A 16 0.75 5.85 -3.39
N ARG A 17 1.93 5.28 -3.58
CA ARG A 17 2.44 4.20 -2.77
C ARG A 17 3.74 4.60 -2.08
N GLY A 18 3.88 4.24 -0.82
CA GLY A 18 5.09 4.42 -0.03
C GLY A 18 5.12 3.46 1.16
N ASN A 19 6.22 3.43 1.90
CA ASN A 19 6.25 2.78 3.21
C ASN A 19 5.56 3.67 4.26
N TYR A 20 5.35 3.15 5.47
CA TYR A 20 4.69 3.87 6.56
C TYR A 20 5.33 5.24 6.84
N SER A 21 6.66 5.32 6.85
CA SER A 21 7.38 6.57 7.13
C SER A 21 7.21 7.59 6.00
N GLU A 22 7.20 7.12 4.75
CA GLU A 22 6.99 7.97 3.57
C GLU A 22 5.57 8.52 3.51
N ILE A 23 4.57 7.67 3.76
CA ILE A 23 3.18 8.11 3.82
C ILE A 23 2.97 9.05 5.01
N HIS A 24 3.51 8.72 6.19
CA HIS A 24 3.46 9.62 7.35
C HIS A 24 4.06 11.00 7.03
N ALA A 25 5.23 11.04 6.38
CA ALA A 25 5.86 12.29 5.99
C ALA A 25 5.02 13.09 4.98
N LEU A 26 4.30 12.42 4.09
CA LEU A 26 3.34 13.04 3.18
C LEU A 26 2.21 13.72 3.97
N LEU A 27 1.60 13.01 4.93
CA LEU A 27 0.49 13.51 5.74
C LEU A 27 0.89 14.68 6.64
N ALA A 28 2.02 14.58 7.33
CA ALA A 28 2.53 15.62 8.22
C ALA A 28 2.77 16.96 7.50
N ASN A 29 3.16 16.90 6.23
CA ASN A 29 3.41 18.10 5.43
C ASN A 29 2.15 18.67 4.76
N ALA A 30 1.02 17.98 4.84
CA ALA A 30 -0.26 18.46 4.30
C ALA A 30 -0.97 19.47 5.19
N GLY A 31 -0.48 19.71 6.41
CA GLY A 31 -1.08 20.68 7.36
C GLY A 31 -2.43 20.22 7.93
N THR A 32 -2.79 18.96 7.80
CA THR A 32 -3.96 18.38 8.46
C THR A 32 -3.63 18.14 9.94
N GLY A 33 -3.64 19.22 10.72
CA GLY A 33 -3.18 19.28 12.10
C GLY A 33 -4.06 18.59 13.14
N THR A 34 -4.68 17.46 12.82
CA THR A 34 -5.45 16.67 13.79
C THR A 34 -4.88 15.26 13.91
N GLY A 35 -4.09 15.04 14.96
CA GLY A 35 -3.75 13.69 15.42
C GLY A 35 -2.45 13.09 14.89
N VAL A 36 -1.78 13.69 13.90
CA VAL A 36 -0.51 13.19 13.35
C VAL A 36 0.68 13.70 14.16
N ASP A 37 0.56 14.85 14.81
CA ASP A 37 1.61 15.43 15.66
C ASP A 37 1.87 14.62 16.95
N ALA A 38 0.92 13.79 17.39
CA ALA A 38 1.08 12.94 18.56
C ALA A 38 1.98 11.71 18.33
N VAL A 39 2.48 11.51 17.11
CA VAL A 39 3.19 10.27 16.71
C VAL A 39 4.68 10.53 16.43
N VAL A 40 5.13 11.77 16.44
CA VAL A 40 6.55 12.11 16.25
C VAL A 40 7.22 12.36 17.59
N ASP A 41 7.18 11.39 18.48
CA ASP A 41 8.20 11.29 19.51
C ASP A 41 9.28 10.32 19.01
N ALA A 42 10.47 10.85 18.77
CA ALA A 42 11.64 10.10 18.29
C ALA A 42 12.07 8.95 19.25
N ALA A 43 11.38 8.79 20.35
CA ALA A 43 11.62 7.80 21.39
C ALA A 43 10.62 6.61 21.37
N HIS A 44 9.54 6.64 20.57
CA HIS A 44 8.55 5.55 20.53
C HIS A 44 8.26 5.09 19.10
N PRO A 45 8.74 3.89 18.72
CA PRO A 45 8.69 3.39 17.34
C PRO A 45 7.38 2.70 16.94
N ALA A 46 6.27 2.96 17.54
CA ALA A 46 5.00 2.36 17.16
C ALA A 46 4.01 3.42 16.66
N LEU A 47 4.18 3.87 15.41
CA LEU A 47 3.05 4.39 14.66
C LEU A 47 1.93 3.35 14.76
N SER A 48 0.85 3.66 15.48
CA SER A 48 -0.32 2.81 15.47
C SER A 48 -0.80 2.71 14.03
N VAL A 49 -0.86 1.49 13.50
CA VAL A 49 -1.34 1.21 12.13
C VAL A 49 -2.70 1.87 11.91
N ASP A 50 -3.57 1.82 12.93
CA ASP A 50 -4.88 2.47 12.91
C ASP A 50 -4.81 4.01 12.86
N ALA A 51 -3.83 4.62 13.52
CA ALA A 51 -3.65 6.08 13.46
C ALA A 51 -3.19 6.51 12.08
N LEU A 52 -2.25 5.78 11.47
CA LEU A 52 -1.81 6.04 10.10
C LEU A 52 -2.97 5.88 9.12
N ALA A 53 -3.74 4.81 9.24
CA ALA A 53 -4.89 4.53 8.37
C ALA A 53 -5.94 5.65 8.43
N ARG A 54 -6.30 6.13 9.64
CA ARG A 54 -7.19 7.28 9.81
C ARG A 54 -6.61 8.55 9.20
N GLY A 55 -5.35 8.84 9.46
CA GLY A 55 -4.68 10.00 8.87
C GLY A 55 -4.66 9.97 7.34
N MET A 56 -4.50 8.79 6.73
CA MET A 56 -4.61 8.61 5.28
C MET A 56 -6.01 8.97 4.77
N GLN A 57 -7.07 8.49 5.41
CA GLN A 57 -8.45 8.82 5.01
C GLN A 57 -8.76 10.31 5.20
N ASP A 58 -8.39 10.89 6.34
CA ASP A 58 -8.60 12.31 6.62
C ASP A 58 -7.91 13.19 5.58
N TYR A 59 -6.69 12.85 5.21
CA TYR A 59 -5.98 13.52 4.12
C TYR A 59 -6.70 13.40 2.78
N LEU A 60 -7.11 12.20 2.40
CA LEU A 60 -7.83 11.95 1.13
C LEU A 60 -9.13 12.73 1.03
N ARG A 61 -9.84 12.93 2.15
CA ARG A 61 -11.06 13.74 2.22
C ARG A 61 -10.81 15.23 1.99
N THR A 62 -9.60 15.73 2.24
CA THR A 62 -9.24 17.12 1.95
C THR A 62 -8.98 17.39 0.48
N LEU A 63 -8.75 16.37 -0.33
CA LEU A 63 -8.45 16.51 -1.74
C LEU A 63 -9.70 16.79 -2.57
N SER A 64 -9.55 17.62 -3.61
CA SER A 64 -10.61 17.94 -4.56
C SER A 64 -10.77 16.88 -5.68
N PHE A 65 -9.90 15.89 -5.71
CA PHE A 65 -9.90 14.79 -6.71
C PHE A 65 -9.78 13.44 -6.00
N PRO A 66 -10.29 12.35 -6.62
CA PRO A 66 -10.15 11.02 -6.06
C PRO A 66 -8.70 10.54 -6.14
N MET A 67 -8.22 9.93 -5.06
CA MET A 67 -6.89 9.34 -5.00
C MET A 67 -6.88 8.16 -4.02
N ILE A 68 -5.98 7.22 -4.24
CA ILE A 68 -5.73 6.09 -3.38
C ILE A 68 -4.35 6.25 -2.72
N LEU A 69 -4.26 5.96 -1.44
CA LEU A 69 -3.00 5.81 -0.74
C LEU A 69 -2.75 4.34 -0.41
N VAL A 70 -1.53 3.88 -0.67
CA VAL A 70 -1.06 2.56 -0.27
C VAL A 70 0.17 2.72 0.61
N ALA A 71 0.05 2.30 1.87
CA ALA A 71 1.15 2.33 2.82
C ALA A 71 1.64 0.91 3.08
N SER A 72 2.89 0.63 2.73
CA SER A 72 3.49 -0.70 2.91
C SER A 72 4.17 -0.79 4.26
N GLY A 73 3.89 -1.90 4.98
CA GLY A 73 4.42 -2.15 6.30
C GLY A 73 4.35 -3.62 6.70
N ARG A 74 4.10 -3.86 7.97
CA ARG A 74 3.84 -5.22 8.47
C ARG A 74 2.50 -5.76 7.96
N GLU A 75 1.50 -4.90 7.91
CA GLU A 75 0.23 -5.06 7.19
C GLU A 75 0.16 -3.88 6.23
N ASP A 76 -0.13 -4.11 4.97
CA ASP A 76 -0.27 -3.01 4.03
C ASP A 76 -1.63 -2.35 4.21
N ILE A 77 -1.68 -1.02 4.12
CA ILE A 77 -2.90 -0.23 4.24
C ILE A 77 -3.24 0.32 2.86
N VAL A 78 -4.46 0.06 2.41
CA VAL A 78 -5.02 0.68 1.20
C VAL A 78 -6.18 1.57 1.62
N ALA A 79 -6.14 2.84 1.28
CA ALA A 79 -7.16 3.82 1.65
C ALA A 79 -7.64 4.62 0.43
N SER A 80 -8.95 4.81 0.35
CA SER A 80 -9.62 5.87 -0.41
C SER A 80 -10.31 6.82 0.58
N ARG A 81 -11.00 7.86 0.08
CA ARG A 81 -11.74 8.76 0.98
C ARG A 81 -12.85 8.05 1.76
N ASP A 82 -13.44 7.00 1.19
CA ASP A 82 -14.63 6.34 1.72
C ASP A 82 -14.40 4.90 2.17
N ALA A 83 -13.26 4.30 1.80
CA ALA A 83 -12.94 2.91 2.09
C ALA A 83 -11.51 2.74 2.62
N LEU A 84 -11.35 1.73 3.47
CA LEU A 84 -10.08 1.34 4.07
C LEU A 84 -9.98 -0.18 4.10
N CYS A 85 -8.84 -0.73 3.70
CA CYS A 85 -8.57 -2.15 3.76
C CYS A 85 -7.15 -2.41 4.27
N PHE A 86 -7.02 -3.40 5.13
CA PHE A 86 -5.73 -3.93 5.56
C PHE A 86 -5.43 -5.20 4.79
N VAL A 87 -4.27 -5.27 4.16
CA VAL A 87 -3.80 -6.46 3.44
C VAL A 87 -2.70 -7.12 4.28
N LYS A 88 -2.92 -8.38 4.64
CA LYS A 88 -2.05 -9.13 5.55
C LYS A 88 -1.07 -10.05 4.82
N ASN A 89 -1.22 -10.17 3.51
CA ASN A 89 -0.31 -10.96 2.69
C ASN A 89 1.06 -10.30 2.60
N GLY A 90 2.10 -11.13 2.60
CA GLY A 90 3.47 -10.69 2.39
C GLY A 90 4.50 -11.55 3.10
N SER A 91 5.75 -11.43 2.67
CA SER A 91 6.89 -12.08 3.29
C SER A 91 7.87 -11.03 3.83
N PRO A 92 8.38 -11.21 5.06
CA PRO A 92 9.44 -10.36 5.60
C PRO A 92 10.70 -10.32 4.74
N ARG A 93 10.90 -11.32 3.89
CA ARG A 93 12.05 -11.39 2.96
C ARG A 93 11.98 -10.35 1.86
N MET A 94 10.78 -9.88 1.51
CA MET A 94 10.61 -8.81 0.51
C MET A 94 11.41 -7.55 0.87
N SER A 95 11.43 -7.17 2.14
CA SER A 95 12.18 -5.98 2.60
C SER A 95 13.69 -6.11 2.49
N ARG A 96 14.22 -7.33 2.30
CA ARG A 96 15.65 -7.61 2.16
C ARG A 96 16.14 -7.65 0.70
N VAL A 97 15.22 -7.45 -0.24
CA VAL A 97 15.51 -7.45 -1.68
C VAL A 97 15.25 -6.07 -2.25
N THR A 98 16.29 -5.46 -2.80
CA THR A 98 16.17 -4.16 -3.46
C THR A 98 15.28 -4.29 -4.71
N GLY A 99 14.39 -3.34 -4.92
CA GLY A 99 13.52 -3.29 -6.09
C GLY A 99 12.10 -3.84 -5.85
N THR A 100 11.83 -4.56 -4.77
CA THR A 100 10.47 -5.06 -4.46
C THR A 100 9.44 -3.94 -4.36
N GLY A 101 9.83 -2.78 -3.82
CA GLY A 101 8.98 -1.60 -3.78
C GLY A 101 8.62 -1.08 -5.18
N CYS A 102 9.59 -1.04 -6.09
CA CYS A 102 9.35 -0.64 -7.49
C CYS A 102 8.43 -1.64 -8.18
N MET A 103 8.71 -2.94 -8.08
CA MET A 103 7.84 -4.00 -8.62
C MET A 103 6.41 -3.89 -8.12
N ALA A 104 6.21 -3.65 -6.81
CA ALA A 104 4.88 -3.47 -6.24
C ALA A 104 4.15 -2.23 -6.79
N THR A 105 4.88 -1.16 -7.11
CA THR A 105 4.31 0.03 -7.73
C THR A 105 3.91 -0.24 -9.19
N GLU A 106 4.70 -1.00 -9.92
CA GLU A 106 4.39 -1.39 -11.30
C GLU A 106 3.18 -2.33 -11.35
N VAL A 107 3.10 -3.31 -10.43
CA VAL A 107 1.93 -4.18 -10.26
C VAL A 107 0.69 -3.34 -9.95
N LEU A 108 0.78 -2.42 -9.01
CA LEU A 108 -0.33 -1.50 -8.68
C LEU A 108 -0.78 -0.72 -9.91
N ALA A 109 0.14 -0.16 -10.67
CA ALA A 109 -0.17 0.61 -11.88
C ALA A 109 -0.89 -0.26 -12.94
N ALA A 110 -0.45 -1.52 -13.12
CA ALA A 110 -1.08 -2.44 -14.07
C ALA A 110 -2.54 -2.77 -13.68
N PHE A 111 -2.82 -2.99 -12.40
CA PHE A 111 -4.18 -3.24 -11.91
C PHE A 111 -5.05 -1.98 -12.03
N LEU A 112 -4.53 -0.81 -11.72
CA LEU A 112 -5.25 0.46 -11.84
C LEU A 112 -5.56 0.83 -13.29
N ALA A 113 -4.71 0.44 -14.23
CA ALA A 113 -4.91 0.74 -15.66
C ALA A 113 -6.20 0.14 -16.25
N VAL A 114 -6.75 -0.91 -15.63
CA VAL A 114 -8.00 -1.55 -16.08
C VAL A 114 -9.22 -1.15 -15.25
N ALA A 115 -9.04 -0.32 -14.22
CA ALA A 115 -10.10 0.17 -13.35
C ALA A 115 -10.63 1.51 -13.88
N THR A 116 -11.90 1.55 -14.28
CA THR A 116 -12.51 2.74 -14.92
C THR A 116 -13.26 3.65 -13.95
N GLU A 117 -13.54 3.17 -12.73
CA GLU A 117 -14.32 3.89 -11.72
C GLU A 117 -13.57 3.93 -10.39
N GLU A 118 -13.88 4.90 -9.52
CA GLU A 118 -13.18 5.10 -8.24
C GLU A 118 -13.28 3.87 -7.33
N GLU A 119 -14.47 3.27 -7.22
CA GLU A 119 -14.65 2.05 -6.43
C GLU A 119 -13.88 0.85 -7.02
N ALA A 120 -13.87 0.74 -8.36
CA ALA A 120 -13.08 -0.27 -9.05
C ALA A 120 -11.58 -0.04 -8.85
N ALA A 121 -11.12 1.21 -8.85
CA ALA A 121 -9.73 1.56 -8.58
C ALA A 121 -9.30 1.20 -7.14
N PHE A 122 -10.16 1.42 -6.14
CA PHE A 122 -9.87 1.00 -4.78
C PHE A 122 -9.73 -0.53 -4.68
N ARG A 123 -10.67 -1.29 -5.24
CA ARG A 123 -10.59 -2.76 -5.28
C ARG A 123 -9.35 -3.24 -6.03
N ALA A 124 -9.04 -2.62 -7.17
CA ALA A 124 -7.83 -2.93 -7.94
C ALA A 124 -6.55 -2.72 -7.11
N ALA A 125 -6.48 -1.64 -6.33
CA ALA A 125 -5.35 -1.39 -5.45
C ALA A 125 -5.23 -2.42 -4.32
N VAL A 126 -6.35 -2.84 -3.73
CA VAL A 126 -6.37 -3.92 -2.72
C VAL A 126 -5.87 -5.23 -3.33
N PHE A 127 -6.39 -5.60 -4.50
CA PHE A 127 -5.98 -6.84 -5.17
C PHE A 127 -4.52 -6.80 -5.63
N ALA A 128 -4.05 -5.67 -6.16
CA ALA A 128 -2.64 -5.49 -6.55
C ALA A 128 -1.69 -5.67 -5.35
N THR A 129 -2.07 -5.10 -4.21
CA THR A 129 -1.29 -5.20 -2.97
C THR A 129 -1.27 -6.65 -2.47
N ALA A 130 -2.42 -7.32 -2.43
CA ALA A 130 -2.52 -8.72 -2.06
C ALA A 130 -1.76 -9.64 -3.04
N PHE A 131 -1.90 -9.41 -4.34
CA PHE A 131 -1.19 -10.16 -5.39
C PHE A 131 0.32 -10.11 -5.18
N MET A 132 0.87 -8.91 -4.94
CA MET A 132 2.30 -8.75 -4.68
C MET A 132 2.73 -9.45 -3.38
N GLY A 133 1.91 -9.36 -2.34
CA GLY A 133 2.16 -10.04 -1.06
C GLY A 133 2.15 -11.57 -1.20
N ILE A 134 1.16 -12.13 -1.89
CA ILE A 134 1.03 -13.57 -2.16
C ILE A 134 2.20 -14.07 -3.01
N ALA A 135 2.61 -13.32 -4.05
CA ALA A 135 3.79 -13.66 -4.82
C ALA A 135 5.05 -13.72 -3.93
N GLY A 136 5.15 -12.82 -2.94
CA GLY A 136 6.21 -12.84 -1.94
C GLY A 136 6.18 -14.09 -1.04
N GLU A 137 5.00 -14.55 -0.64
CA GLU A 137 4.80 -15.78 0.14
C GLU A 137 5.18 -17.01 -0.69
N ILE A 138 4.72 -17.11 -1.94
CA ILE A 138 5.08 -18.19 -2.87
C ILE A 138 6.59 -18.22 -3.10
N ALA A 139 7.21 -17.07 -3.30
CA ALA A 139 8.67 -16.96 -3.46
C ALA A 139 9.42 -17.46 -2.21
N GLU A 140 8.88 -17.27 -1.02
CA GLU A 140 9.45 -17.80 0.22
C GLU A 140 9.38 -19.33 0.30
N GLU A 141 8.28 -19.90 -0.16
CA GLU A 141 8.10 -21.36 -0.27
C GLU A 141 9.07 -21.97 -1.29
N MET A 142 9.28 -21.29 -2.42
CA MET A 142 10.14 -21.76 -3.52
C MET A 142 11.64 -21.58 -3.24
N ALA A 143 12.04 -20.52 -2.54
CA ALA A 143 13.43 -20.15 -2.35
C ALA A 143 13.97 -20.65 -1.01
N PRO A 144 14.87 -21.63 -0.99
CA PRO A 144 15.35 -22.23 0.25
C PRO A 144 16.13 -21.24 1.13
N ARG A 145 17.02 -20.43 0.57
CA ARG A 145 17.86 -19.46 1.31
C ARG A 145 18.41 -18.36 0.41
N GLY A 146 18.67 -17.19 1.02
CA GLY A 146 19.37 -16.07 0.38
C GLY A 146 18.45 -15.12 -0.40
N SER A 147 18.86 -13.86 -0.45
CA SER A 147 18.09 -12.80 -1.12
C SER A 147 18.08 -12.94 -2.65
N GLY A 148 19.18 -13.47 -3.23
CA GLY A 148 19.27 -13.67 -4.68
C GLY A 148 18.27 -14.72 -5.18
N SER A 149 18.24 -15.90 -4.53
CA SER A 149 17.27 -16.97 -4.87
C SER A 149 15.84 -16.50 -4.66
N TYR A 150 15.58 -15.75 -3.57
CA TYR A 150 14.28 -15.19 -3.31
C TYR A 150 13.84 -14.17 -4.37
N HIS A 151 14.75 -13.32 -4.84
CA HIS A 151 14.47 -12.34 -5.90
C HIS A 151 14.04 -13.03 -7.20
N ILE A 152 14.76 -14.08 -7.59
CA ILE A 152 14.42 -14.88 -8.78
C ILE A 152 13.04 -15.54 -8.57
N ALA A 153 12.83 -16.21 -7.44
CA ALA A 153 11.57 -16.86 -7.12
C ALA A 153 10.38 -15.88 -7.07
N LEU A 154 10.59 -14.63 -6.64
CA LEU A 154 9.56 -13.60 -6.66
C LEU A 154 9.16 -13.23 -8.10
N ILE A 155 10.11 -13.10 -9.01
CA ILE A 155 9.83 -12.83 -10.42
C ILE A 155 9.10 -14.03 -11.05
N ASP A 156 9.52 -15.24 -10.74
CA ASP A 156 8.86 -16.46 -11.21
C ASP A 156 7.42 -16.55 -10.67
N ALA A 157 7.22 -16.29 -9.39
CA ALA A 157 5.88 -16.27 -8.78
C ALA A 157 4.98 -15.22 -9.46
N LEU A 158 5.46 -13.98 -9.63
CA LEU A 158 4.69 -12.92 -10.30
C LEU A 158 4.28 -13.28 -11.73
N SER A 159 5.08 -14.12 -12.42
CA SER A 159 4.81 -14.54 -13.80
C SER A 159 3.91 -15.74 -13.93
N THR A 160 3.73 -16.52 -12.87
CA THR A 160 3.03 -17.82 -12.90
C THR A 160 1.80 -17.91 -12.01
N ILE A 161 1.66 -17.01 -11.04
CA ILE A 161 0.53 -17.01 -10.08
C ILE A 161 -0.81 -16.93 -10.81
N THR A 162 -1.74 -17.81 -10.42
CA THR A 162 -3.07 -17.89 -10.99
C THR A 162 -4.11 -17.15 -10.14
N ALA A 163 -5.25 -16.81 -10.75
CA ALA A 163 -6.37 -16.21 -10.03
C ALA A 163 -6.90 -17.10 -8.90
N GLU A 164 -6.83 -18.42 -9.06
CA GLU A 164 -7.25 -19.41 -8.06
C GLU A 164 -6.32 -19.40 -6.85
N GLU A 165 -5.01 -19.30 -7.07
CA GLU A 165 -4.03 -19.18 -5.99
C GLU A 165 -4.21 -17.88 -5.23
N VAL A 166 -4.46 -16.76 -5.92
CA VAL A 166 -4.77 -15.49 -5.29
C VAL A 166 -6.03 -15.60 -4.44
N ALA A 167 -7.11 -16.16 -5.00
CA ALA A 167 -8.39 -16.31 -4.28
C ALA A 167 -8.26 -17.24 -3.05
N GLY A 168 -7.42 -18.26 -3.12
CA GLY A 168 -7.18 -19.20 -2.01
C GLY A 168 -6.27 -18.67 -0.92
N ARG A 169 -5.43 -17.66 -1.21
CA ARG A 169 -4.42 -17.13 -0.28
C ARG A 169 -4.71 -15.72 0.23
N ILE A 170 -5.62 -14.98 -0.40
CA ILE A 170 -5.89 -13.60 -0.03
C ILE A 170 -6.30 -13.48 1.43
N SER A 171 -5.64 -12.61 2.17
CA SER A 171 -5.87 -12.35 3.57
C SER A 171 -6.07 -10.85 3.81
N LEU A 172 -7.31 -10.47 4.05
CA LEU A 172 -7.71 -9.09 4.30
C LEU A 172 -8.10 -8.92 5.77
N GLY A 173 -7.74 -7.78 6.34
CA GLY A 173 -8.26 -7.31 7.62
C GLY A 173 -9.64 -6.68 7.45
N GLU A 174 -10.29 -6.32 8.57
CA GLU A 174 -11.61 -5.69 8.54
C GLU A 174 -11.59 -4.42 7.67
N THR A 175 -12.46 -4.42 6.68
CA THR A 175 -12.77 -3.23 5.89
C THR A 175 -13.69 -2.36 6.75
N LYS A 176 -13.16 -1.28 7.31
CA LYS A 176 -13.99 -0.30 8.03
C LYS A 176 -14.56 0.68 7.01
N THR A 177 -15.80 0.45 6.59
CA THR A 177 -16.59 1.48 5.91
C THR A 177 -17.02 2.47 6.99
N VAL A 178 -16.68 3.72 6.87
CA VAL A 178 -17.17 4.75 7.77
C VAL A 178 -18.59 5.06 7.34
N GLU A 179 -19.57 4.55 8.09
CA GLU A 179 -20.95 5.02 7.99
C GLU A 179 -20.98 6.51 8.38
N ASN A 180 -21.56 7.33 7.51
CA ASN A 180 -21.79 8.76 7.71
C ASN A 180 -22.83 9.00 8.81
#